data_9f6859a015b8b1106668a2680bb3a3b3
#
_entry.id   9f6859a015b8b1106668a2680bb3a3b3
#
_cell.length_a   1.000
_cell.length_b   1.000
_cell.length_c   1.000
_cell.angle_alpha   90.00
_cell.angle_beta   90.00
_cell.angle_gamma   90.00
#
_symmetry.space_group_name_H-M   'P 1'
#
loop_
_entity.id
_entity.type
_entity.pdbx_description
1 polymer ?
#
loop_
_entity_poly.entity_id
_entity_poly.type
_entity_poly.pdbx_seq_one_letter_code
_entity_poly.pdbx_strand_id
1 'polypeptide(L)'
;MTPFPAPAAHFLAIALAVALAYGSASAQDVRDADAKSYPNRTVRIIVPFPPGGPADIVARFVGQKMSEDWGQPVVIENRAGGNTTIGAVAAARSSPDGYTLFAPMDTTMVMNPLVTSNLPYDPLKDFAPITLLTKNMSLVVVRSDGPKTIKELIARARANPGKLNMGAGTITSRLGALLFARTAGIDVQLVPFKGSAEIGQAVLAGTVDFALDSTGTSLPLIQGGQYRALAKYSNRPLPILPDLPSLGAAADLPGLDESSTWVALVAPAGTAPAIIDNIHREVARVYGDPTMISRLEKAGILAVGSSSPAEFSAFIRSETERWSKVLRDSGNIKLD
;
A
#
# COMPACT_ATOMS: atom_id res chain seq x y z
N MET A 1 67.21 -30.97 -6.72
CA MET A 1 66.68 -30.98 -5.37
C MET A 1 65.50 -29.98 -5.34
N THR A 2 64.30 -30.47 -5.48
CA THR A 2 63.07 -29.66 -5.37
C THR A 2 62.57 -29.71 -3.94
N PRO A 3 62.25 -28.61 -3.27
CA PRO A 3 61.75 -28.63 -1.87
C PRO A 3 60.30 -29.10 -1.89
N PHE A 4 59.97 -30.07 -1.05
CA PHE A 4 58.62 -30.49 -0.72
C PHE A 4 57.89 -29.35 0.02
N PRO A 5 56.63 -29.03 -0.35
CA PRO A 5 55.87 -28.04 0.40
C PRO A 5 55.44 -28.59 1.76
N ALA A 6 55.60 -27.78 2.79
CA ALA A 6 55.36 -28.14 4.20
C ALA A 6 53.85 -28.44 4.47
N PRO A 7 53.50 -29.51 5.18
CA PRO A 7 52.11 -29.92 5.44
C PRO A 7 51.30 -28.96 6.34
N ALA A 8 51.96 -28.01 6.99
CA ALA A 8 51.32 -27.07 7.93
C ALA A 8 50.29 -26.14 7.33
N ALA A 9 50.43 -25.75 6.05
CA ALA A 9 49.48 -24.82 5.38
C ALA A 9 48.12 -25.45 5.09
N HIS A 10 48.06 -26.76 4.85
CA HIS A 10 46.82 -27.49 4.59
C HIS A 10 46.01 -27.72 5.88
N PHE A 11 46.62 -27.93 7.01
CA PHE A 11 45.94 -28.09 8.30
C PHE A 11 45.31 -26.78 8.79
N LEU A 12 45.97 -25.64 8.53
CA LEU A 12 45.40 -24.31 8.89
C LEU A 12 44.20 -23.95 8.06
N ALA A 13 44.20 -24.26 6.74
CA ALA A 13 43.08 -24.01 5.85
C ALA A 13 41.85 -24.88 6.18
N ILE A 14 42.06 -26.13 6.54
CA ILE A 14 40.99 -27.05 6.96
C ILE A 14 40.39 -26.62 8.32
N ALA A 15 41.21 -26.21 9.27
CA ALA A 15 40.75 -25.73 10.58
C ALA A 15 39.93 -24.44 10.45
N LEU A 16 40.30 -23.52 9.55
CA LEU A 16 39.56 -22.28 9.28
C LEU A 16 38.22 -22.56 8.59
N ALA A 17 38.17 -23.49 7.62
CA ALA A 17 36.96 -23.90 6.95
C ALA A 17 35.95 -24.58 7.87
N VAL A 18 36.45 -25.42 8.80
CA VAL A 18 35.61 -26.09 9.81
C VAL A 18 35.08 -25.07 10.83
N ALA A 19 35.89 -24.11 11.30
CA ALA A 19 35.41 -23.05 12.20
C ALA A 19 34.34 -22.15 11.57
N LEU A 20 34.47 -21.83 10.28
CA LEU A 20 33.46 -21.08 9.54
C LEU A 20 32.15 -21.87 9.36
N ALA A 21 32.21 -23.18 9.13
CA ALA A 21 31.05 -24.04 9.00
C ALA A 21 30.28 -24.20 10.33
N TYR A 22 30.98 -24.36 11.45
CA TYR A 22 30.37 -24.43 12.80
C TYR A 22 29.78 -23.08 13.25
N GLY A 23 30.43 -21.96 12.90
CA GLY A 23 29.90 -20.63 13.21
C GLY A 23 28.61 -20.31 12.47
N SER A 24 28.47 -20.79 11.23
CA SER A 24 27.25 -20.60 10.42
C SER A 24 26.08 -21.45 10.91
N ALA A 25 26.31 -22.69 11.30
CA ALA A 25 25.31 -23.61 11.86
C ALA A 25 24.74 -23.08 13.18
N SER A 26 25.60 -22.60 14.08
CA SER A 26 25.16 -22.06 15.39
C SER A 26 24.30 -20.78 15.23
N ALA A 27 24.63 -19.94 14.27
CA ALA A 27 23.87 -18.71 14.00
C ALA A 27 22.47 -19.01 13.38
N GLN A 28 22.37 -20.09 12.62
CA GLN A 28 21.09 -20.56 12.05
C GLN A 28 20.18 -21.14 13.14
N ASP A 29 20.73 -21.99 14.01
CA ASP A 29 19.97 -22.60 15.11
C ASP A 29 19.44 -21.56 16.11
N VAL A 30 20.19 -20.48 16.38
CA VAL A 30 19.73 -19.37 17.24
C VAL A 30 18.59 -18.61 16.56
N ARG A 31 18.68 -18.33 15.25
CA ARG A 31 17.61 -17.67 14.50
C ARG A 31 16.34 -18.50 14.42
N ASP A 32 16.46 -19.81 14.28
CA ASP A 32 15.32 -20.74 14.25
C ASP A 32 14.67 -20.90 15.63
N ALA A 33 15.46 -20.84 16.71
CA ALA A 33 14.94 -20.82 18.08
C ALA A 33 14.17 -19.52 18.39
N ASP A 34 14.71 -18.37 17.96
CA ASP A 34 14.03 -17.06 18.09
C ASP A 34 12.72 -17.04 17.31
N ALA A 35 12.67 -17.64 16.11
CA ALA A 35 11.46 -17.73 15.31
C ALA A 35 10.35 -18.58 15.97
N LYS A 36 10.70 -19.59 16.78
CA LYS A 36 9.73 -20.42 17.51
C LYS A 36 9.06 -19.69 18.68
N SER A 37 9.76 -18.73 19.28
CA SER A 37 9.25 -17.90 20.39
C SER A 37 8.72 -16.54 19.93
N TYR A 38 8.72 -16.28 18.62
CA TYR A 38 8.26 -15.01 18.04
C TYR A 38 6.74 -14.95 17.95
N PRO A 39 6.12 -13.80 18.32
CA PRO A 39 6.69 -12.68 19.07
C PRO A 39 6.65 -12.93 20.58
N ASN A 40 7.67 -12.47 21.31
CA ASN A 40 7.75 -12.53 22.78
C ASN A 40 7.75 -11.13 23.44
N ARG A 41 7.57 -10.08 22.65
CA ARG A 41 7.46 -8.67 23.07
C ARG A 41 6.64 -7.87 22.08
N THR A 42 6.38 -6.59 22.39
CA THR A 42 5.62 -5.68 21.53
C THR A 42 6.16 -5.63 20.09
N VAL A 43 5.26 -5.83 19.12
CA VAL A 43 5.49 -5.60 17.70
C VAL A 43 4.98 -4.23 17.32
N ARG A 44 5.75 -3.48 16.55
CA ARG A 44 5.38 -2.16 16.03
C ARG A 44 5.13 -2.22 14.54
N ILE A 45 4.03 -1.63 14.08
CA ILE A 45 3.74 -1.46 12.65
C ILE A 45 3.81 0.02 12.31
N ILE A 46 4.79 0.43 11.51
CA ILE A 46 4.91 1.80 10.99
C ILE A 46 3.95 1.96 9.82
N VAL A 47 3.13 3.01 9.86
CA VAL A 47 2.21 3.42 8.78
C VAL A 47 2.68 4.77 8.24
N PRO A 48 3.03 4.92 6.95
CA PRO A 48 3.60 6.16 6.42
C PRO A 48 2.55 7.21 6.03
N PHE A 49 1.37 7.16 6.64
CA PHE A 49 0.23 8.05 6.39
C PHE A 49 -0.34 8.60 7.69
N PRO A 50 -1.08 9.73 7.63
CA PRO A 50 -1.85 10.21 8.78
C PRO A 50 -2.89 9.17 9.24
N PRO A 51 -3.31 9.22 10.51
CA PRO A 51 -4.40 8.39 11.02
C PRO A 51 -5.71 8.57 10.22
N GLY A 52 -6.52 7.50 10.15
CA GLY A 52 -7.83 7.49 9.51
C GLY A 52 -7.82 7.24 8.00
N GLY A 53 -6.66 7.08 7.37
CA GLY A 53 -6.55 6.64 5.98
C GLY A 53 -6.58 5.11 5.84
N PRO A 54 -6.68 4.59 4.58
CA PRO A 54 -6.81 3.14 4.33
C PRO A 54 -5.71 2.29 4.97
N ALA A 55 -4.46 2.74 4.92
CA ALA A 55 -3.34 2.03 5.52
C ALA A 55 -3.42 1.97 7.05
N ASP A 56 -3.85 3.07 7.68
CA ASP A 56 -4.03 3.13 9.13
C ASP A 56 -5.20 2.23 9.59
N ILE A 57 -6.32 2.30 8.90
CA ILE A 57 -7.51 1.50 9.21
C ILE A 57 -7.18 0.01 9.15
N VAL A 58 -6.60 -0.48 8.04
CA VAL A 58 -6.28 -1.90 7.89
C VAL A 58 -5.19 -2.35 8.85
N ALA A 59 -4.16 -1.52 9.08
CA ALA A 59 -3.09 -1.85 10.02
C ALA A 59 -3.63 -1.99 11.46
N ARG A 60 -4.60 -1.16 11.88
CA ARG A 60 -5.26 -1.28 13.18
C ARG A 60 -6.12 -2.52 13.28
N PHE A 61 -6.91 -2.84 12.25
CA PHE A 61 -7.72 -4.06 12.24
C PHE A 61 -6.87 -5.32 12.32
N VAL A 62 -5.86 -5.42 11.45
CA VAL A 62 -4.96 -6.57 11.41
C VAL A 62 -4.12 -6.63 12.67
N GLY A 63 -3.54 -5.51 13.10
CA GLY A 63 -2.70 -5.43 14.30
C GLY A 63 -3.46 -5.75 15.59
N GLN A 64 -4.72 -5.34 15.72
CA GLN A 64 -5.57 -5.72 16.85
C GLN A 64 -5.72 -7.24 16.90
N LYS A 65 -6.07 -7.86 15.78
CA LYS A 65 -6.28 -9.31 15.73
C LYS A 65 -4.98 -10.09 15.97
N MET A 66 -3.88 -9.66 15.36
CA MET A 66 -2.55 -10.24 15.64
C MET A 66 -2.19 -10.12 17.12
N SER A 67 -2.51 -9.00 17.77
CA SER A 67 -2.27 -8.80 19.21
C SER A 67 -3.06 -9.78 20.08
N GLU A 68 -4.33 -10.01 19.75
CA GLU A 68 -5.20 -10.98 20.44
C GLU A 68 -4.64 -12.40 20.28
N ASP A 69 -4.24 -12.76 19.08
CA ASP A 69 -3.81 -14.11 18.73
C ASP A 69 -2.40 -14.43 19.26
N TRP A 70 -1.50 -13.47 19.27
CA TRP A 70 -0.13 -13.63 19.80
C TRP A 70 -0.02 -13.44 21.31
N GLY A 71 -1.02 -12.82 21.96
CA GLY A 71 -0.91 -12.42 23.35
C GLY A 71 0.17 -11.37 23.61
N GLN A 72 0.64 -10.68 22.55
CA GLN A 72 1.65 -9.62 22.62
C GLN A 72 1.10 -8.35 22.00
N PRO A 73 1.39 -7.16 22.55
CA PRO A 73 0.90 -5.91 21.98
C PRO A 73 1.39 -5.68 20.55
N VAL A 74 0.48 -5.27 19.66
CA VAL A 74 0.80 -4.76 18.33
C VAL A 74 0.44 -3.29 18.26
N VAL A 75 1.44 -2.41 18.14
CA VAL A 75 1.29 -0.95 18.21
C VAL A 75 1.41 -0.35 16.83
N ILE A 76 0.44 0.49 16.45
CA ILE A 76 0.46 1.20 15.16
C ILE A 76 1.07 2.59 15.38
N GLU A 77 2.12 2.90 14.60
CA GLU A 77 2.83 4.17 14.64
C GLU A 77 2.72 4.90 13.29
N ASN A 78 1.98 6.01 13.26
CA ASN A 78 1.85 6.82 12.06
C ASN A 78 3.06 7.74 11.88
N ARG A 79 3.83 7.55 10.80
CA ARG A 79 4.98 8.39 10.40
C ARG A 79 4.77 8.97 9.01
N ALA A 80 3.85 9.92 8.90
CA ALA A 80 3.52 10.58 7.66
C ALA A 80 4.57 11.63 7.26
N GLY A 81 4.61 11.96 5.96
CA GLY A 81 5.39 13.05 5.40
C GLY A 81 6.33 12.64 4.27
N GLY A 82 6.74 13.63 3.45
CA GLY A 82 7.64 13.43 2.31
C GLY A 82 7.11 12.42 1.30
N ASN A 83 5.82 12.43 0.96
CA ASN A 83 5.18 11.40 0.13
C ASN A 83 5.53 9.98 0.62
N THR A 84 5.35 9.72 1.93
CA THR A 84 5.64 8.44 2.61
C THR A 84 7.11 8.15 2.91
N THR A 85 8.05 8.95 2.40
CA THR A 85 9.50 8.74 2.54
C THR A 85 9.96 8.70 3.99
N ILE A 86 9.38 9.55 4.87
CA ILE A 86 9.76 9.58 6.31
C ILE A 86 9.50 8.23 6.96
N GLY A 87 8.30 7.66 6.77
CA GLY A 87 7.96 6.35 7.30
C GLY A 87 8.77 5.22 6.68
N ALA A 88 8.99 5.27 5.36
CA ALA A 88 9.76 4.27 4.64
C ALA A 88 11.21 4.20 5.13
N VAL A 89 11.89 5.35 5.24
CA VAL A 89 13.28 5.40 5.77
C VAL A 89 13.36 4.94 7.22
N ALA A 90 12.38 5.32 8.05
CA ALA A 90 12.33 4.88 9.43
C ALA A 90 12.18 3.34 9.54
N ALA A 91 11.35 2.73 8.71
CA ALA A 91 11.17 1.29 8.66
C ALA A 91 12.42 0.60 8.09
N ALA A 92 12.96 1.06 6.97
CA ALA A 92 14.13 0.47 6.31
C ALA A 92 15.36 0.42 7.22
N ARG A 93 15.52 1.42 8.12
CA ARG A 93 16.63 1.50 9.08
C ARG A 93 16.36 0.79 10.41
N SER A 94 15.22 0.16 10.58
CA SER A 94 14.91 -0.60 11.78
C SER A 94 15.63 -1.95 11.77
N SER A 95 15.85 -2.53 12.98
CA SER A 95 16.46 -3.86 13.10
C SER A 95 15.64 -4.91 12.36
N PRO A 96 16.28 -5.84 11.62
CA PRO A 96 15.59 -6.88 10.87
C PRO A 96 15.27 -8.10 11.77
N ASP A 97 14.66 -7.85 12.91
CA ASP A 97 14.32 -8.83 13.95
C ASP A 97 12.81 -9.18 13.99
N GLY A 98 12.02 -8.62 13.07
CA GLY A 98 10.58 -8.84 12.99
C GLY A 98 9.75 -7.98 13.93
N TYR A 99 10.32 -7.25 14.88
CA TYR A 99 9.57 -6.43 15.83
C TYR A 99 9.24 -5.01 15.34
N THR A 100 9.77 -4.62 14.20
CA THR A 100 9.30 -3.46 13.44
C THR A 100 8.85 -3.92 12.08
N LEU A 101 7.55 -3.78 11.81
CA LEU A 101 6.94 -4.04 10.53
C LEU A 101 6.57 -2.72 9.87
N PHE A 102 6.29 -2.75 8.59
CA PHE A 102 5.92 -1.58 7.83
C PHE A 102 4.68 -1.87 6.99
N ALA A 103 3.68 -0.97 7.05
CA ALA A 103 2.45 -1.07 6.28
C ALA A 103 2.41 0.00 5.16
N PRO A 104 3.19 -0.17 4.07
CA PRO A 104 3.21 0.74 2.93
C PRO A 104 1.98 0.56 2.05
N MET A 105 1.78 1.57 1.18
CA MET A 105 0.90 1.47 0.02
C MET A 105 1.72 1.39 -1.29
N ASP A 106 1.01 1.16 -2.38
CA ASP A 106 1.52 1.26 -3.76
C ASP A 106 2.34 2.54 -4.01
N THR A 107 1.94 3.67 -3.43
CA THR A 107 2.70 4.92 -3.47
C THR A 107 4.14 4.73 -3.02
N THR A 108 4.35 4.06 -1.89
CA THR A 108 5.69 3.85 -1.31
C THR A 108 6.49 2.81 -2.09
N MET A 109 5.85 1.71 -2.48
CA MET A 109 6.53 0.54 -3.03
C MET A 109 6.73 0.62 -4.56
N VAL A 110 5.86 1.37 -5.26
CA VAL A 110 5.83 1.41 -6.73
C VAL A 110 5.94 2.83 -7.27
N MET A 111 5.09 3.76 -6.80
CA MET A 111 5.00 5.07 -7.46
C MET A 111 6.21 5.95 -7.16
N ASN A 112 6.64 6.06 -5.91
CA ASN A 112 7.79 6.89 -5.53
C ASN A 112 9.07 6.53 -6.33
N PRO A 113 9.45 5.24 -6.50
CA PRO A 113 10.58 4.86 -7.35
C PRO A 113 10.46 5.30 -8.81
N LEU A 114 9.23 5.40 -9.33
CA LEU A 114 8.99 5.76 -10.72
C LEU A 114 8.99 7.27 -10.99
N VAL A 115 8.69 8.09 -9.95
CA VAL A 115 8.49 9.54 -10.13
C VAL A 115 9.46 10.41 -9.33
N THR A 116 10.30 9.82 -8.46
CA THR A 116 11.23 10.56 -7.59
C THR A 116 12.67 10.20 -7.92
N SER A 117 13.47 11.18 -8.34
CA SER A 117 14.84 10.96 -8.83
C SER A 117 15.84 10.56 -7.73
N ASN A 118 15.71 11.06 -6.51
CA ASN A 118 16.63 10.83 -5.39
C ASN A 118 15.91 10.23 -4.18
N LEU A 119 15.31 9.05 -4.39
CA LEU A 119 14.59 8.36 -3.34
C LEU A 119 15.60 7.78 -2.32
N PRO A 120 15.50 8.09 -1.01
CA PRO A 120 16.46 7.66 0.00
C PRO A 120 16.23 6.22 0.50
N TYR A 121 15.45 5.43 -0.23
CA TYR A 121 15.22 4.00 -0.01
C TYR A 121 14.95 3.28 -1.34
N ASP A 122 15.18 1.97 -1.35
CA ASP A 122 14.88 1.08 -2.49
C ASP A 122 13.84 0.04 -2.02
N PRO A 123 12.59 0.08 -2.50
CA PRO A 123 11.54 -0.83 -2.01
C PRO A 123 11.87 -2.30 -2.18
N LEU A 124 12.65 -2.68 -3.19
CA LEU A 124 12.98 -4.08 -3.48
C LEU A 124 14.22 -4.58 -2.73
N LYS A 125 15.08 -3.65 -2.24
CA LYS A 125 16.30 -4.00 -1.50
C LYS A 125 16.17 -3.81 0.00
N ASP A 126 15.43 -2.77 0.42
CA ASP A 126 15.35 -2.37 1.82
C ASP A 126 14.22 -3.05 2.58
N PHE A 127 13.34 -3.78 1.89
CA PHE A 127 12.22 -4.48 2.50
C PHE A 127 12.10 -5.94 2.06
N ALA A 128 11.75 -6.78 3.02
CA ALA A 128 11.33 -8.16 2.81
C ALA A 128 9.79 -8.22 2.71
N PRO A 129 9.21 -8.62 1.56
CA PRO A 129 7.77 -8.75 1.38
C PRO A 129 7.19 -9.81 2.32
N ILE A 130 6.04 -9.50 2.96
CA ILE A 130 5.28 -10.47 3.77
C ILE A 130 4.00 -10.84 3.04
N THR A 131 3.09 -9.86 2.85
CA THR A 131 1.82 -10.11 2.16
C THR A 131 1.15 -8.82 1.71
N LEU A 132 0.29 -8.93 0.71
CA LEU A 132 -0.71 -7.93 0.39
C LEU A 132 -1.79 -7.96 1.49
N LEU A 133 -2.22 -6.80 1.97
CA LEU A 133 -3.31 -6.71 2.95
C LEU A 133 -4.63 -6.40 2.27
N THR A 134 -4.68 -5.34 1.47
CA THR A 134 -5.93 -4.90 0.82
C THR A 134 -5.68 -4.38 -0.58
N LYS A 135 -6.72 -4.45 -1.41
CA LYS A 135 -6.87 -3.63 -2.61
C LYS A 135 -8.04 -2.67 -2.39
N ASN A 136 -7.78 -1.37 -2.52
CA ASN A 136 -8.78 -0.34 -2.32
C ASN A 136 -9.18 0.24 -3.66
N MET A 137 -10.48 0.24 -3.95
CA MET A 137 -11.01 0.91 -5.13
C MET A 137 -11.07 2.41 -4.88
N SER A 138 -10.76 3.19 -5.91
CA SER A 138 -11.00 4.62 -5.91
C SER A 138 -12.42 4.91 -6.43
N LEU A 139 -13.08 5.87 -5.81
CA LEU A 139 -14.40 6.37 -6.21
C LEU A 139 -14.27 7.81 -6.68
N VAL A 140 -15.01 8.18 -7.70
CA VAL A 140 -15.28 9.59 -8.00
C VAL A 140 -16.44 10.03 -7.12
N VAL A 141 -16.16 10.92 -6.18
CA VAL A 141 -17.13 11.39 -5.19
C VAL A 141 -17.35 12.90 -5.28
N VAL A 142 -18.57 13.31 -4.98
CA VAL A 142 -19.00 14.70 -4.87
C VAL A 142 -19.80 14.90 -3.60
N ARG A 143 -20.01 16.14 -3.17
CA ARG A 143 -21.00 16.45 -2.14
C ARG A 143 -22.39 16.02 -2.61
N SER A 144 -23.27 15.62 -1.70
CA SER A 144 -24.58 15.03 -2.03
C SER A 144 -25.52 15.94 -2.84
N ASP A 145 -25.35 17.27 -2.73
CA ASP A 145 -26.08 18.27 -3.51
C ASP A 145 -25.43 18.61 -4.87
N GLY A 146 -24.27 18.01 -5.17
CA GLY A 146 -23.55 18.16 -6.43
C GLY A 146 -24.14 17.35 -7.59
N PRO A 147 -23.36 17.19 -8.68
CA PRO A 147 -23.77 16.39 -9.86
C PRO A 147 -24.30 15.01 -9.47
N LYS A 148 -25.30 14.52 -10.21
CA LYS A 148 -25.93 13.21 -9.95
C LYS A 148 -25.26 12.08 -10.70
N THR A 149 -24.58 12.39 -11.80
CA THR A 149 -23.92 11.42 -12.68
C THR A 149 -22.53 11.90 -13.07
N ILE A 150 -21.68 10.96 -13.51
CA ILE A 150 -20.35 11.30 -14.04
C ILE A 150 -20.47 12.16 -15.32
N LYS A 151 -21.49 11.94 -16.14
CA LYS A 151 -21.74 12.74 -17.34
C LYS A 151 -22.10 14.19 -17.01
N GLU A 152 -22.90 14.43 -15.97
CA GLU A 152 -23.18 15.78 -15.46
C GLU A 152 -21.91 16.48 -14.94
N LEU A 153 -21.07 15.76 -14.20
CA LEU A 153 -19.79 16.29 -13.73
C LEU A 153 -18.89 16.69 -14.90
N ILE A 154 -18.73 15.83 -15.90
CA ILE A 154 -17.96 16.11 -17.10
C ILE A 154 -18.52 17.32 -17.86
N ALA A 155 -19.85 17.38 -18.07
CA ALA A 155 -20.49 18.50 -18.73
C ALA A 155 -20.27 19.84 -17.98
N ARG A 156 -20.40 19.82 -16.63
CA ARG A 156 -20.11 20.98 -15.79
C ARG A 156 -18.66 21.43 -15.89
N ALA A 157 -17.71 20.49 -15.90
CA ALA A 157 -16.29 20.81 -16.02
C ALA A 157 -15.95 21.39 -17.40
N ARG A 158 -16.51 20.83 -18.48
CA ARG A 158 -16.33 21.36 -19.84
C ARG A 158 -16.92 22.76 -20.03
N ALA A 159 -18.05 23.07 -19.37
CA ALA A 159 -18.66 24.39 -19.38
C ALA A 159 -17.87 25.44 -18.56
N ASN A 160 -16.99 25.00 -17.68
CA ASN A 160 -16.23 25.86 -16.76
C ASN A 160 -14.74 25.43 -16.73
N PRO A 161 -14.00 25.55 -17.85
CA PRO A 161 -12.62 25.09 -17.93
C PRO A 161 -11.72 25.78 -16.89
N GLY A 162 -10.90 25.00 -16.17
CA GLY A 162 -9.98 25.48 -15.15
C GLY A 162 -10.63 26.01 -13.86
N LYS A 163 -11.97 25.88 -13.69
CA LYS A 163 -12.68 26.43 -12.52
C LYS A 163 -13.01 25.37 -11.45
N LEU A 164 -13.12 24.11 -11.83
CA LEU A 164 -13.41 23.04 -10.87
C LEU A 164 -12.13 22.54 -10.21
N ASN A 165 -12.19 22.36 -8.88
CA ASN A 165 -11.14 21.79 -8.07
C ASN A 165 -11.37 20.29 -7.88
N MET A 166 -10.36 19.47 -8.17
CA MET A 166 -10.39 18.02 -7.99
C MET A 166 -9.42 17.60 -6.91
N GLY A 167 -9.90 16.96 -5.85
CA GLY A 167 -9.07 16.44 -4.75
C GLY A 167 -8.50 15.07 -5.04
N ALA A 168 -7.21 14.85 -4.73
CA ALA A 168 -6.60 13.53 -4.71
C ALA A 168 -5.44 13.49 -3.71
N GLY A 169 -5.30 12.35 -3.00
CA GLY A 169 -4.33 12.24 -1.89
C GLY A 169 -3.01 11.61 -2.30
N THR A 170 -3.01 10.34 -2.66
CA THR A 170 -1.80 9.60 -3.01
C THR A 170 -1.30 9.93 -4.42
N ILE A 171 -0.04 9.63 -4.72
CA ILE A 171 0.51 9.78 -6.09
C ILE A 171 -0.33 8.99 -7.09
N THR A 172 -0.72 7.76 -6.75
CA THR A 172 -1.56 6.90 -7.59
C THR A 172 -2.94 7.52 -7.86
N SER A 173 -3.61 8.05 -6.83
CA SER A 173 -4.90 8.71 -7.02
C SER A 173 -4.76 10.02 -7.81
N ARG A 174 -3.68 10.78 -7.62
CA ARG A 174 -3.38 11.99 -8.44
C ARG A 174 -3.18 11.62 -9.91
N LEU A 175 -2.40 10.59 -10.18
CA LEU A 175 -2.21 10.11 -11.55
C LEU A 175 -3.52 9.61 -12.17
N GLY A 176 -4.32 8.84 -11.43
CA GLY A 176 -5.65 8.40 -11.86
C GLY A 176 -6.58 9.58 -12.15
N ALA A 177 -6.55 10.61 -11.31
CA ALA A 177 -7.31 11.84 -11.48
C ALA A 177 -6.91 12.62 -12.75
N LEU A 178 -5.61 12.75 -13.00
CA LEU A 178 -5.11 13.39 -14.22
C LEU A 178 -5.42 12.58 -15.49
N LEU A 179 -5.34 11.25 -15.43
CA LEU A 179 -5.76 10.37 -16.52
C LEU A 179 -7.25 10.51 -16.81
N PHE A 180 -8.09 10.56 -15.76
CA PHE A 180 -9.53 10.82 -15.94
C PHE A 180 -9.77 12.17 -16.60
N ALA A 181 -9.18 13.25 -16.07
CA ALA A 181 -9.35 14.60 -16.62
C ALA A 181 -8.95 14.67 -18.10
N ARG A 182 -7.78 14.11 -18.45
CA ARG A 182 -7.28 14.08 -19.83
C ARG A 182 -8.19 13.27 -20.76
N THR A 183 -8.58 12.05 -20.34
CA THR A 183 -9.42 11.17 -21.17
C THR A 183 -10.83 11.75 -21.34
N ALA A 184 -11.36 12.41 -20.32
CA ALA A 184 -12.65 13.10 -20.38
C ALA A 184 -12.59 14.43 -21.13
N GLY A 185 -11.42 14.96 -21.47
CA GLY A 185 -11.25 16.26 -22.12
C GLY A 185 -11.78 17.39 -21.24
N ILE A 186 -11.46 17.36 -19.94
CA ILE A 186 -11.83 18.39 -18.95
C ILE A 186 -10.58 19.07 -18.41
N ASP A 187 -10.68 20.39 -18.23
CA ASP A 187 -9.66 21.20 -17.57
C ASP A 187 -10.10 21.48 -16.14
N VAL A 188 -9.32 20.97 -15.16
CA VAL A 188 -9.62 21.05 -13.73
C VAL A 188 -8.33 21.33 -12.93
N GLN A 189 -8.46 21.97 -11.78
CA GLN A 189 -7.35 22.22 -10.86
C GLN A 189 -7.20 21.00 -9.95
N LEU A 190 -6.05 20.31 -10.01
CA LEU A 190 -5.74 19.24 -9.09
C LEU A 190 -5.26 19.82 -7.76
N VAL A 191 -5.99 19.51 -6.67
CA VAL A 191 -5.64 19.90 -5.31
C VAL A 191 -5.07 18.69 -4.57
N PRO A 192 -3.75 18.66 -4.27
CA PRO A 192 -3.13 17.55 -3.56
C PRO A 192 -3.41 17.61 -2.06
N PHE A 193 -3.71 16.45 -1.46
CA PHE A 193 -3.90 16.26 -0.02
C PHE A 193 -2.92 15.22 0.53
N LYS A 194 -2.67 15.25 1.85
CA LYS A 194 -1.80 14.27 2.52
C LYS A 194 -2.46 12.91 2.70
N GLY A 195 -3.79 12.87 2.66
CA GLY A 195 -4.56 11.64 2.80
C GLY A 195 -6.06 11.85 2.66
N SER A 196 -6.81 10.75 2.63
CA SER A 196 -8.25 10.75 2.38
C SER A 196 -9.07 11.47 3.43
N ALA A 197 -8.64 11.51 4.69
CA ALA A 197 -9.36 12.23 5.74
C ALA A 197 -9.46 13.75 5.45
N GLU A 198 -8.37 14.35 4.94
CA GLU A 198 -8.35 15.77 4.54
C GLU A 198 -9.23 16.02 3.30
N ILE A 199 -9.23 15.07 2.35
CA ILE A 199 -10.11 15.13 1.16
C ILE A 199 -11.58 15.19 1.60
N GLY A 200 -11.95 14.33 2.57
CA GLY A 200 -13.31 14.30 3.10
C GLY A 200 -13.77 15.65 3.60
N GLN A 201 -12.96 16.31 4.37
CA GLN A 201 -13.23 17.66 4.89
C GLN A 201 -13.34 18.70 3.75
N ALA A 202 -12.44 18.65 2.79
CA ALA A 202 -12.39 19.60 1.67
C ALA A 202 -13.62 19.51 0.75
N VAL A 203 -14.11 18.29 0.46
CA VAL A 203 -15.32 18.09 -0.34
C VAL A 203 -16.56 18.58 0.41
N LEU A 204 -16.68 18.27 1.72
CA LEU A 204 -17.80 18.73 2.55
C LEU A 204 -17.84 20.26 2.68
N ALA A 205 -16.68 20.89 2.83
CA ALA A 205 -16.55 22.35 2.89
C ALA A 205 -16.76 23.03 1.52
N GLY A 206 -16.80 22.26 0.41
CA GLY A 206 -16.88 22.83 -0.94
C GLY A 206 -15.56 23.45 -1.43
N THR A 207 -14.42 23.19 -0.75
CA THR A 207 -13.10 23.64 -1.19
C THR A 207 -12.66 22.91 -2.45
N VAL A 208 -13.08 21.66 -2.63
CA VAL A 208 -12.99 20.91 -3.88
C VAL A 208 -14.39 20.51 -4.35
N ASP A 209 -14.60 20.55 -5.66
CA ASP A 209 -15.90 20.23 -6.27
C ASP A 209 -16.15 18.72 -6.33
N PHE A 210 -15.10 17.93 -6.50
CA PHE A 210 -15.11 16.48 -6.52
C PHE A 210 -13.74 15.90 -6.17
N ALA A 211 -13.71 14.61 -5.88
CA ALA A 211 -12.44 13.94 -5.54
C ALA A 211 -12.37 12.53 -6.10
N LEU A 212 -11.14 12.07 -6.31
CA LEU A 212 -10.82 10.65 -6.46
C LEU A 212 -10.33 10.15 -5.10
N ASP A 213 -11.20 9.44 -4.39
CA ASP A 213 -10.96 9.03 -3.01
C ASP A 213 -11.20 7.53 -2.80
N SER A 214 -10.66 6.99 -1.70
CA SER A 214 -10.77 5.57 -1.36
C SER A 214 -12.18 5.21 -0.89
N THR A 215 -12.64 4.01 -1.26
CA THR A 215 -13.93 3.47 -0.81
C THR A 215 -14.01 3.46 0.72
N GLY A 216 -12.95 3.00 1.43
CA GLY A 216 -12.98 2.86 2.89
C GLY A 216 -13.20 4.17 3.65
N THR A 217 -12.71 5.29 3.12
CA THR A 217 -12.89 6.62 3.73
C THR A 217 -14.17 7.31 3.26
N SER A 218 -14.57 7.09 2.01
CA SER A 218 -15.78 7.70 1.44
C SER A 218 -17.07 7.00 1.88
N LEU A 219 -17.03 5.70 2.17
CA LEU A 219 -18.22 4.90 2.45
C LEU A 219 -19.07 5.43 3.63
N PRO A 220 -18.51 5.79 4.79
CA PRO A 220 -19.32 6.36 5.88
C PRO A 220 -20.02 7.66 5.48
N LEU A 221 -19.38 8.50 4.68
CA LEU A 221 -19.95 9.76 4.20
C LEU A 221 -21.04 9.54 3.15
N ILE A 222 -20.91 8.50 2.32
CA ILE A 222 -21.93 8.06 1.37
C ILE A 222 -23.17 7.53 2.11
N GLN A 223 -22.96 6.65 3.07
CA GLN A 223 -24.04 6.09 3.90
C GLN A 223 -24.73 7.14 4.75
N GLY A 224 -23.97 8.14 5.23
CA GLY A 224 -24.50 9.30 5.94
C GLY A 224 -25.20 10.34 5.06
N GLY A 225 -25.30 10.11 3.73
CA GLY A 225 -25.94 11.03 2.79
C GLY A 225 -25.21 12.34 2.56
N GLN A 226 -23.97 12.45 2.99
CA GLN A 226 -23.12 13.63 2.83
C GLN A 226 -22.40 13.64 1.49
N TYR A 227 -22.06 12.43 0.98
CA TYR A 227 -21.43 12.20 -0.31
C TYR A 227 -22.38 11.49 -1.27
N ARG A 228 -22.11 11.72 -2.56
CA ARG A 228 -22.56 10.86 -3.66
C ARG A 228 -21.34 10.29 -4.38
N ALA A 229 -21.28 8.96 -4.50
CA ALA A 229 -20.37 8.31 -5.42
C ALA A 229 -20.98 8.34 -6.82
N LEU A 230 -20.23 8.81 -7.82
CA LEU A 230 -20.68 8.88 -9.21
C LEU A 230 -20.23 7.67 -10.02
N ALA A 231 -19.05 7.14 -9.73
CA ALA A 231 -18.49 5.96 -10.37
C ALA A 231 -17.37 5.36 -9.51
N LYS A 232 -17.10 4.07 -9.70
CA LYS A 232 -15.87 3.41 -9.20
C LYS A 232 -14.82 3.36 -10.31
N TYR A 233 -13.57 3.62 -9.98
CA TYR A 233 -12.46 3.54 -10.93
C TYR A 233 -11.93 2.10 -11.01
N SER A 234 -12.84 1.17 -11.27
CA SER A 234 -12.56 -0.26 -11.42
C SER A 234 -13.69 -0.96 -12.15
N ASN A 235 -13.35 -1.97 -12.95
CA ASN A 235 -14.32 -2.86 -13.57
C ASN A 235 -14.77 -4.01 -12.65
N ARG A 236 -14.12 -4.17 -11.47
CA ARG A 236 -14.49 -5.19 -10.49
C ARG A 236 -15.78 -4.83 -9.77
N PRO A 237 -16.59 -5.82 -9.38
CA PRO A 237 -17.73 -5.60 -8.51
C PRO A 237 -17.32 -4.94 -7.18
N LEU A 238 -18.17 -4.08 -6.65
CA LEU A 238 -18.05 -3.52 -5.32
C LEU A 238 -19.32 -3.90 -4.53
N PRO A 239 -19.31 -4.99 -3.76
CA PRO A 239 -20.53 -5.54 -3.14
C PRO A 239 -21.28 -4.58 -2.25
N ILE A 240 -20.57 -3.66 -1.57
CA ILE A 240 -21.17 -2.67 -0.68
C ILE A 240 -21.89 -1.53 -1.45
N LEU A 241 -21.59 -1.33 -2.74
CA LEU A 241 -22.22 -0.38 -3.65
C LEU A 241 -22.44 -1.08 -5.01
N PRO A 242 -23.36 -2.08 -5.07
CA PRO A 242 -23.48 -2.99 -6.22
C PRO A 242 -23.90 -2.25 -7.52
N ASP A 243 -24.71 -1.20 -7.40
CA ASP A 243 -25.24 -0.45 -8.54
C ASP A 243 -24.29 0.64 -9.05
N LEU A 244 -23.14 0.85 -8.35
CA LEU A 244 -22.19 1.89 -8.74
C LEU A 244 -21.47 1.49 -10.04
N PRO A 245 -21.62 2.24 -11.15
CA PRO A 245 -21.00 1.89 -12.41
C PRO A 245 -19.48 2.07 -12.38
N SER A 246 -18.75 1.38 -13.26
CA SER A 246 -17.35 1.69 -13.52
C SER A 246 -17.20 3.05 -14.19
N LEU A 247 -16.11 3.76 -13.94
CA LEU A 247 -15.85 5.10 -14.47
C LEU A 247 -15.82 5.08 -16.01
N GLY A 248 -15.14 4.09 -16.59
CA GLY A 248 -15.07 3.92 -18.04
C GLY A 248 -16.46 3.75 -18.69
N ALA A 249 -17.30 2.88 -18.12
CA ALA A 249 -18.66 2.65 -18.62
C ALA A 249 -19.59 3.86 -18.39
N ALA A 250 -19.53 4.48 -17.21
CA ALA A 250 -20.40 5.61 -16.87
C ALA A 250 -20.12 6.87 -17.71
N ALA A 251 -18.87 7.06 -18.10
CA ALA A 251 -18.40 8.20 -18.87
C ALA A 251 -18.33 7.94 -20.38
N ASP A 252 -18.53 6.70 -20.83
CA ASP A 252 -18.26 6.23 -22.21
C ASP A 252 -16.79 6.48 -22.63
N LEU A 253 -15.85 6.24 -21.69
CA LEU A 253 -14.43 6.51 -21.87
C LEU A 253 -13.63 5.21 -21.68
N PRO A 254 -13.19 4.53 -22.74
CA PRO A 254 -12.35 3.34 -22.64
C PRO A 254 -10.97 3.68 -22.04
N GLY A 255 -10.36 2.71 -21.36
CA GLY A 255 -9.03 2.86 -20.76
C GLY A 255 -9.03 3.46 -19.34
N LEU A 256 -10.19 3.77 -18.77
CA LEU A 256 -10.33 4.16 -17.35
C LEU A 256 -10.78 2.95 -16.50
N ASP A 257 -10.06 1.84 -16.66
CA ASP A 257 -10.52 0.54 -16.16
C ASP A 257 -10.07 0.24 -14.74
N GLU A 258 -8.94 0.76 -14.29
CA GLU A 258 -8.47 0.53 -12.92
C GLU A 258 -7.48 1.60 -12.44
N SER A 259 -7.87 2.29 -11.35
CA SER A 259 -6.97 3.02 -10.47
C SER A 259 -7.22 2.52 -9.04
N SER A 260 -6.64 1.37 -8.72
CA SER A 260 -6.70 0.80 -7.37
C SER A 260 -5.40 1.09 -6.63
N THR A 261 -5.54 1.48 -5.38
CA THR A 261 -4.44 1.51 -4.42
C THR A 261 -4.44 0.21 -3.61
N TRP A 262 -3.33 -0.12 -3.02
CA TRP A 262 -3.24 -1.30 -2.17
C TRP A 262 -2.38 -1.02 -0.94
N VAL A 263 -2.63 -1.77 0.11
CA VAL A 263 -1.84 -1.77 1.35
C VAL A 263 -1.19 -3.13 1.51
N ALA A 264 0.03 -3.15 1.97
CA ALA A 264 0.77 -4.37 2.21
C ALA A 264 1.39 -4.40 3.61
N LEU A 265 1.95 -5.53 3.99
CA LEU A 265 2.82 -5.68 5.13
C LEU A 265 4.19 -6.16 4.66
N VAL A 266 5.23 -5.47 5.10
CA VAL A 266 6.63 -5.82 4.82
C VAL A 266 7.46 -5.69 6.10
N ALA A 267 8.63 -6.30 6.12
CA ALA A 267 9.64 -6.13 7.17
C ALA A 267 10.91 -5.47 6.62
N PRO A 268 11.83 -4.95 7.44
CA PRO A 268 13.16 -4.55 7.01
C PRO A 268 13.89 -5.70 6.31
N ALA A 269 14.68 -5.38 5.30
CA ALA A 269 15.49 -6.38 4.60
C ALA A 269 16.44 -7.10 5.58
N GLY A 270 16.65 -8.40 5.35
CA GLY A 270 17.44 -9.24 6.25
C GLY A 270 16.66 -9.84 7.43
N THR A 271 15.36 -9.57 7.57
CA THR A 271 14.50 -10.30 8.50
C THR A 271 14.50 -11.79 8.14
N ALA A 272 14.70 -12.64 9.15
CA ALA A 272 14.82 -14.09 8.95
C ALA A 272 13.56 -14.66 8.23
N PRO A 273 13.73 -15.53 7.22
CA PRO A 273 12.60 -16.12 6.47
C PRO A 273 11.57 -16.80 7.39
N ALA A 274 12.01 -17.48 8.43
CA ALA A 274 11.11 -18.12 9.40
C ALA A 274 10.21 -17.13 10.15
N ILE A 275 10.69 -15.92 10.42
CA ILE A 275 9.89 -14.82 11.01
C ILE A 275 8.90 -14.27 9.97
N ILE A 276 9.36 -14.05 8.73
CA ILE A 276 8.49 -13.63 7.62
C ILE A 276 7.33 -14.61 7.42
N ASP A 277 7.63 -15.91 7.37
CA ASP A 277 6.63 -16.97 7.22
C ASP A 277 5.68 -17.06 8.42
N ASN A 278 6.19 -16.80 9.65
CA ASN A 278 5.34 -16.75 10.84
C ASN A 278 4.32 -15.61 10.74
N ILE A 279 4.78 -14.40 10.41
CA ILE A 279 3.91 -13.23 10.27
C ILE A 279 2.93 -13.43 9.10
N HIS A 280 3.39 -14.00 7.97
CA HIS A 280 2.51 -14.29 6.84
C HIS A 280 1.39 -15.25 7.23
N ARG A 281 1.70 -16.37 7.92
CA ARG A 281 0.68 -17.33 8.39
C ARG A 281 -0.30 -16.69 9.36
N GLU A 282 0.19 -15.79 10.22
CA GLU A 282 -0.68 -15.07 11.14
C GLU A 282 -1.68 -14.18 10.41
N VAL A 283 -1.23 -13.37 9.44
CA VAL A 283 -2.14 -12.55 8.62
C VAL A 283 -3.11 -13.42 7.82
N ALA A 284 -2.65 -14.55 7.28
CA ALA A 284 -3.51 -15.50 6.58
C ALA A 284 -4.59 -16.07 7.52
N ARG A 285 -4.26 -16.34 8.79
CA ARG A 285 -5.22 -16.78 9.81
C ARG A 285 -6.24 -15.69 10.14
N VAL A 286 -5.79 -14.44 10.30
CA VAL A 286 -6.66 -13.27 10.50
C VAL A 286 -7.67 -13.14 9.34
N TYR A 287 -7.24 -13.37 8.11
CA TYR A 287 -8.10 -13.30 6.93
C TYR A 287 -8.93 -14.58 6.69
N GLY A 288 -8.65 -15.64 7.40
CA GLY A 288 -9.50 -16.84 7.49
C GLY A 288 -10.70 -16.68 8.44
N ASP A 289 -10.74 -15.60 9.25
CA ASP A 289 -11.85 -15.31 10.14
C ASP A 289 -12.97 -14.55 9.40
N PRO A 290 -14.16 -15.17 9.20
CA PRO A 290 -15.30 -14.54 8.52
C PRO A 290 -15.77 -13.24 9.20
N THR A 291 -15.64 -13.16 10.53
CA THR A 291 -16.02 -11.97 11.30
C THR A 291 -15.11 -10.80 10.95
N MET A 292 -13.82 -11.06 10.80
CA MET A 292 -12.82 -10.07 10.39
C MET A 292 -13.07 -9.58 8.97
N ILE A 293 -13.30 -10.51 8.04
CA ILE A 293 -13.64 -10.16 6.65
C ILE A 293 -14.89 -9.29 6.60
N SER A 294 -15.97 -9.69 7.28
CA SER A 294 -17.19 -8.88 7.34
C SER A 294 -16.97 -7.48 7.92
N ARG A 295 -16.11 -7.32 8.92
CA ARG A 295 -15.77 -6.00 9.48
C ARG A 295 -15.02 -5.13 8.46
N LEU A 296 -14.05 -5.70 7.74
CA LEU A 296 -13.31 -4.99 6.70
C LEU A 296 -14.22 -4.59 5.52
N GLU A 297 -15.07 -5.50 5.07
CA GLU A 297 -16.05 -5.21 4.00
C GLU A 297 -17.02 -4.11 4.39
N LYS A 298 -17.55 -4.12 5.62
CA LYS A 298 -18.40 -3.04 6.15
C LYS A 298 -17.68 -1.69 6.23
N ALA A 299 -16.36 -1.72 6.39
CA ALA A 299 -15.51 -0.53 6.31
C ALA A 299 -15.12 -0.18 4.86
N GLY A 300 -15.67 -0.84 3.84
CA GLY A 300 -15.33 -0.61 2.42
C GLY A 300 -13.93 -1.07 2.03
N ILE A 301 -13.34 -1.98 2.81
CA ILE A 301 -12.00 -2.49 2.61
C ILE A 301 -12.07 -3.92 2.07
N LEU A 302 -11.50 -4.15 0.89
CA LEU A 302 -11.38 -5.50 0.34
C LEU A 302 -10.11 -6.17 0.88
N ALA A 303 -10.28 -7.11 1.78
CA ALA A 303 -9.19 -7.96 2.24
C ALA A 303 -8.72 -8.87 1.10
N VAL A 304 -7.40 -8.86 0.83
CA VAL A 304 -6.80 -9.65 -0.25
C VAL A 304 -5.45 -10.14 0.24
N GLY A 305 -5.40 -11.27 0.91
CA GLY A 305 -4.12 -11.90 1.27
C GLY A 305 -3.38 -12.39 0.02
N SER A 306 -2.05 -12.38 0.06
CA SER A 306 -1.22 -13.14 -0.89
C SER A 306 -1.06 -14.57 -0.38
N SER A 307 -1.03 -15.56 -1.28
CA SER A 307 -0.85 -16.96 -0.90
C SER A 307 0.56 -17.25 -0.33
N SER A 308 1.52 -16.37 -0.66
CA SER A 308 2.89 -16.45 -0.16
C SER A 308 3.60 -15.09 -0.26
N PRO A 309 4.71 -14.89 0.48
CA PRO A 309 5.61 -13.74 0.31
C PRO A 309 6.17 -13.63 -1.12
N ALA A 310 6.41 -14.75 -1.78
CA ALA A 310 6.90 -14.79 -3.17
C ALA A 310 5.85 -14.28 -4.16
N GLU A 311 4.57 -14.65 -3.99
CA GLU A 311 3.48 -14.11 -4.79
C GLU A 311 3.37 -12.60 -4.63
N PHE A 312 3.46 -12.09 -3.39
CA PHE A 312 3.42 -10.66 -3.16
C PHE A 312 4.63 -9.94 -3.79
N SER A 313 5.82 -10.53 -3.73
CA SER A 313 6.99 -10.00 -4.42
C SER A 313 6.80 -9.92 -5.95
N ALA A 314 6.19 -10.95 -6.55
CA ALA A 314 5.84 -10.96 -7.98
C ALA A 314 4.78 -9.88 -8.31
N PHE A 315 3.80 -9.69 -7.44
CA PHE A 315 2.79 -8.64 -7.58
C PHE A 315 3.41 -7.24 -7.59
N ILE A 316 4.36 -6.93 -6.68
CA ILE A 316 5.05 -5.62 -6.69
C ILE A 316 5.74 -5.38 -8.05
N ARG A 317 6.41 -6.38 -8.60
CA ARG A 317 7.08 -6.26 -9.92
C ARG A 317 6.08 -6.00 -11.03
N SER A 318 4.98 -6.75 -11.08
CA SER A 318 3.94 -6.56 -12.11
C SER A 318 3.28 -5.18 -12.02
N GLU A 319 3.04 -4.67 -10.81
CA GLU A 319 2.53 -3.31 -10.61
C GLU A 319 3.54 -2.24 -11.06
N THR A 320 4.82 -2.45 -10.80
CA THR A 320 5.89 -1.54 -11.25
C THR A 320 5.94 -1.48 -12.78
N GLU A 321 5.85 -2.61 -13.46
CA GLU A 321 5.81 -2.69 -14.94
C GLU A 321 4.56 -2.00 -15.49
N ARG A 322 3.39 -2.29 -14.91
CA ARG A 322 2.11 -1.69 -15.28
C ARG A 322 2.15 -0.17 -15.18
N TRP A 323 2.55 0.37 -14.04
CA TRP A 323 2.60 1.82 -13.82
C TRP A 323 3.69 2.50 -14.64
N SER A 324 4.84 1.84 -14.86
CA SER A 324 5.88 2.32 -15.80
C SER A 324 5.33 2.49 -17.21
N LYS A 325 4.48 1.55 -17.66
CA LYS A 325 3.82 1.65 -18.97
C LYS A 325 2.82 2.81 -18.99
N VAL A 326 1.95 2.93 -17.97
CA VAL A 326 0.96 4.01 -17.86
C VAL A 326 1.63 5.38 -17.89
N LEU A 327 2.72 5.57 -17.15
CA LEU A 327 3.49 6.82 -17.12
C LEU A 327 4.08 7.17 -18.50
N ARG A 328 4.68 6.20 -19.21
CA ARG A 328 5.19 6.42 -20.58
C ARG A 328 4.09 6.79 -21.56
N ASP A 329 2.98 6.03 -21.55
CA ASP A 329 1.87 6.21 -22.49
C ASP A 329 1.09 7.52 -22.22
N SER A 330 1.10 8.01 -21.00
CA SER A 330 0.45 9.27 -20.62
C SER A 330 1.26 10.53 -20.93
N GLY A 331 2.44 10.39 -21.54
CA GLY A 331 3.28 11.53 -21.96
C GLY A 331 3.95 12.24 -20.79
N ASN A 332 4.49 11.48 -19.82
CA ASN A 332 5.21 11.99 -18.64
C ASN A 332 4.40 13.02 -17.85
N ILE A 333 3.22 12.62 -17.37
CA ILE A 333 2.45 13.42 -16.43
C ILE A 333 3.36 13.74 -15.24
N LYS A 334 3.70 15.03 -15.07
CA LYS A 334 4.43 15.50 -13.89
C LYS A 334 3.46 15.64 -12.73
N LEU A 335 3.91 15.16 -11.57
CA LEU A 335 3.17 15.21 -10.31
C LEU A 335 3.87 16.20 -9.35
N ASP A 336 4.21 17.39 -9.88
CA ASP A 336 4.90 18.45 -9.12
C ASP A 336 4.06 18.90 -7.92
#